data_855bf80499be0c367fe92824c8122c6d
#
_entry.id   855bf80499be0c367fe92824c8122c6d
#
_cell.length_a   1.000
_cell.length_b   1.000
_cell.length_c   1.000
_cell.angle_alpha   90.00
_cell.angle_beta   90.00
_cell.angle_gamma   90.00
#
_symmetry.space_group_name_H-M   'P 1'
#
loop_
_entity.id
_entity.type
_entity.pdbx_description
1 polymer ?
#
loop_
_entity_poly.entity_id
_entity_poly.type
_entity_poly.pdbx_seq_one_letter_code
_entity_poly.pdbx_strand_id
1 'polypeptide(L)'
;MKKFKKLLVFLLIFCTVALPLSSCGGEGKSGVSIVTTIFAPYDFARSVAGENASVKMLLSPGADSHSYDPTPKDMLAIKKCDIFICVGGTSDAWVEDILKSVNNPDIKVIKLMEHTEGLICGDNSHEGEGAHSHDHGEYDEHVWTNPRNAALACDAIASALCEVDAENKEAYLVNLAAYKAELSALDEEIKSIVSGGKRTEIVFGDRFPLIYFANAYGIEYHSAFPGCASDTEPSAATIAQLIKKVGDSGIPAVFHLELSSGNIAETICEATGAKKLRFYACENVSKDDFARGVTYLDLMRHNASVLREALS
;
A
#
# COMPACT_ATOMS: atom_id res chain seq x y z
N MET A 1 -49.60 22.51 -80.63
CA MET A 1 -49.02 23.54 -79.77
C MET A 1 -49.78 23.59 -78.47
N LYS A 2 -49.32 23.02 -77.39
CA LYS A 2 -49.63 23.36 -75.98
C LYS A 2 -48.80 22.45 -75.13
N LYS A 3 -47.80 23.04 -74.43
CA LYS A 3 -46.81 22.34 -73.55
C LYS A 3 -47.56 21.99 -72.29
N PHE A 4 -47.65 20.69 -71.98
CA PHE A 4 -48.06 20.16 -70.70
C PHE A 4 -46.83 20.15 -69.72
N LYS A 5 -46.86 21.05 -68.75
CA LYS A 5 -45.94 20.99 -67.62
C LYS A 5 -46.43 19.92 -66.69
N LYS A 6 -45.62 18.85 -66.54
CA LYS A 6 -45.80 17.86 -65.49
C LYS A 6 -45.25 18.42 -64.19
N LEU A 7 -46.14 18.69 -63.26
CA LEU A 7 -45.83 19.04 -61.89
C LEU A 7 -45.52 17.77 -61.12
N LEU A 8 -44.24 17.54 -60.82
CA LEU A 8 -43.78 16.45 -60.00
C LEU A 8 -43.94 16.87 -58.53
N VAL A 9 -44.93 16.33 -57.85
CA VAL A 9 -45.14 16.50 -56.42
C VAL A 9 -44.24 15.49 -55.73
N PHE A 10 -43.14 15.99 -55.13
CA PHE A 10 -42.29 15.19 -54.24
C PHE A 10 -43.01 15.09 -52.90
N LEU A 11 -43.55 13.91 -52.61
CA LEU A 11 -44.09 13.55 -51.31
C LEU A 11 -42.93 13.19 -50.38
N LEU A 12 -42.48 14.18 -49.60
CA LEU A 12 -41.51 13.95 -48.53
C LEU A 12 -42.22 13.24 -47.38
N ILE A 13 -42.04 11.93 -47.32
CA ILE A 13 -42.42 11.10 -46.17
C ILE A 13 -41.40 11.44 -45.06
N PHE A 14 -41.83 12.29 -44.14
CA PHE A 14 -41.09 12.58 -42.90
C PHE A 14 -41.28 11.38 -41.97
N CYS A 15 -40.36 10.39 -42.07
CA CYS A 15 -40.33 9.27 -41.16
C CYS A 15 -39.75 9.79 -39.84
N THR A 16 -40.62 10.26 -38.95
CA THR A 16 -40.26 10.57 -37.55
C THR A 16 -39.95 9.24 -36.84
N VAL A 17 -38.67 8.88 -36.82
CA VAL A 17 -38.17 7.86 -35.91
C VAL A 17 -38.29 8.44 -34.51
N ALA A 18 -39.37 8.11 -33.82
CA ALA A 18 -39.52 8.32 -32.40
C ALA A 18 -38.49 7.39 -31.72
N LEU A 19 -37.31 7.92 -31.45
CA LEU A 19 -36.40 7.33 -30.49
C LEU A 19 -37.13 7.35 -29.14
N PRO A 20 -37.35 6.19 -28.49
CA PRO A 20 -37.78 6.23 -27.11
C PRO A 20 -36.63 6.85 -26.31
N LEU A 21 -36.81 8.07 -25.83
CA LEU A 21 -36.09 8.62 -24.71
C LEU A 21 -36.48 7.76 -23.52
N SER A 22 -35.84 6.61 -23.38
CA SER A 22 -35.79 5.91 -22.11
C SER A 22 -35.00 6.80 -21.16
N SER A 23 -35.72 7.74 -20.55
CA SER A 23 -35.31 8.37 -19.32
C SER A 23 -35.31 7.32 -18.26
N CYS A 24 -34.28 6.47 -18.25
CA CYS A 24 -33.90 5.75 -17.04
C CYS A 24 -33.31 6.80 -16.07
N GLY A 25 -34.20 7.48 -15.37
CA GLY A 25 -33.92 8.04 -14.06
C GLY A 25 -33.88 6.91 -13.03
N GLY A 26 -33.03 5.92 -13.27
CA GLY A 26 -32.45 5.11 -12.21
C GLY A 26 -31.24 5.91 -11.76
N GLU A 27 -31.18 6.31 -10.50
CA GLU A 27 -29.90 6.49 -9.82
C GLU A 27 -29.16 5.17 -10.04
N GLY A 28 -28.31 5.11 -11.08
CA GLY A 28 -27.42 3.99 -11.28
C GLY A 28 -26.63 3.90 -9.98
N LYS A 29 -26.72 2.78 -9.28
CA LYS A 29 -25.80 2.49 -8.19
C LYS A 29 -24.41 2.80 -8.73
N SER A 30 -23.85 3.92 -8.29
CA SER A 30 -22.42 4.14 -8.46
C SER A 30 -21.76 2.88 -7.89
N GLY A 31 -20.84 2.25 -8.61
CA GLY A 31 -20.21 1.01 -8.15
C GLY A 31 -19.70 1.15 -6.71
N VAL A 32 -19.31 0.06 -6.09
CA VAL A 32 -18.84 0.03 -4.69
C VAL A 32 -17.84 1.12 -4.43
N SER A 33 -18.02 1.87 -3.34
CA SER A 33 -17.12 2.93 -2.90
C SER A 33 -16.22 2.42 -1.78
N ILE A 34 -14.91 2.39 -2.01
CA ILE A 34 -13.91 1.95 -1.05
C ILE A 34 -13.06 3.16 -0.63
N VAL A 35 -12.82 3.30 0.66
CA VAL A 35 -11.89 4.28 1.22
C VAL A 35 -10.80 3.55 1.97
N THR A 36 -9.54 3.94 1.76
CA THR A 36 -8.37 3.34 2.42
C THR A 36 -7.52 4.40 3.09
N THR A 37 -6.80 4.06 4.14
CA THR A 37 -5.92 5.02 4.83
C THR A 37 -4.65 5.28 4.02
N ILE A 38 -3.91 4.26 3.63
CA ILE A 38 -2.57 4.33 3.02
C ILE A 38 -2.50 3.61 1.67
N PHE A 39 -1.31 3.59 1.05
CA PHE A 39 -1.12 3.10 -0.32
C PHE A 39 -1.29 1.59 -0.47
N ALA A 40 -0.71 0.76 0.41
CA ALA A 40 -0.78 -0.70 0.23
C ALA A 40 -2.23 -1.21 0.15
N PRO A 41 -3.14 -0.94 1.12
CA PRO A 41 -4.54 -1.34 1.00
C PRO A 41 -5.28 -0.66 -0.16
N TYR A 42 -4.87 0.55 -0.57
CA TYR A 42 -5.40 1.19 -1.78
C TYR A 42 -5.11 0.35 -3.02
N ASP A 43 -3.87 -0.10 -3.20
CA ASP A 43 -3.49 -0.91 -4.34
C ASP A 43 -4.13 -2.30 -4.30
N PHE A 44 -4.21 -2.93 -3.13
CA PHE A 44 -4.90 -4.21 -2.95
C PHE A 44 -6.39 -4.10 -3.32
N ALA A 45 -7.08 -3.07 -2.82
CA ALA A 45 -8.48 -2.86 -3.10
C ALA A 45 -8.76 -2.66 -4.59
N ARG A 46 -7.98 -1.82 -5.28
CA ARG A 46 -8.17 -1.59 -6.72
C ARG A 46 -7.82 -2.82 -7.55
N SER A 47 -6.83 -3.62 -7.11
CA SER A 47 -6.43 -4.85 -7.81
C SER A 47 -7.51 -5.93 -7.73
N VAL A 48 -8.15 -6.07 -6.57
CA VAL A 48 -9.24 -7.04 -6.37
C VAL A 48 -10.56 -6.55 -6.99
N ALA A 49 -10.89 -5.28 -6.80
CA ALA A 49 -12.16 -4.72 -7.29
C ALA A 49 -12.18 -4.51 -8.82
N GLY A 50 -11.03 -4.26 -9.45
CA GLY A 50 -10.96 -3.88 -10.86
C GLY A 50 -11.76 -2.62 -11.14
N GLU A 51 -12.55 -2.62 -12.21
CA GLU A 51 -13.38 -1.49 -12.63
C GLU A 51 -14.75 -1.42 -11.91
N ASN A 52 -15.07 -2.41 -11.05
CA ASN A 52 -16.38 -2.51 -10.41
C ASN A 52 -16.51 -1.68 -9.12
N ALA A 53 -15.42 -1.06 -8.66
CA ALA A 53 -15.45 -0.18 -7.50
C ALA A 53 -14.60 1.07 -7.72
N SER A 54 -14.95 2.14 -7.02
CA SER A 54 -14.10 3.33 -6.88
C SER A 54 -13.30 3.23 -5.59
N VAL A 55 -11.97 3.37 -5.68
CA VAL A 55 -11.09 3.32 -4.51
C VAL A 55 -10.46 4.68 -4.28
N LYS A 56 -10.58 5.21 -3.07
CA LYS A 56 -9.97 6.48 -2.65
C LYS A 56 -8.98 6.23 -1.51
N MET A 57 -7.75 6.69 -1.67
CA MET A 57 -6.76 6.77 -0.60
C MET A 57 -6.92 8.10 0.15
N LEU A 58 -6.89 8.08 1.48
CA LEU A 58 -6.98 9.29 2.32
C LEU A 58 -5.63 10.00 2.40
N LEU A 59 -4.57 9.25 2.67
CA LEU A 59 -3.22 9.81 2.72
C LEU A 59 -2.83 10.34 1.34
N SER A 60 -2.50 11.62 1.27
CA SER A 60 -2.05 12.22 0.01
C SER A 60 -0.69 11.64 -0.42
N PRO A 61 -0.48 11.36 -1.73
CA PRO A 61 0.82 10.92 -2.21
C PRO A 61 1.95 11.87 -1.79
N GLY A 62 3.02 11.30 -1.23
CA GLY A 62 4.16 12.03 -0.70
C GLY A 62 4.00 12.60 0.71
N ALA A 63 2.87 12.37 1.37
CA ALA A 63 2.66 12.75 2.77
C ALA A 63 3.18 11.65 3.71
N ASP A 64 3.53 12.04 4.94
CA ASP A 64 3.90 11.13 6.01
C ASP A 64 2.62 10.60 6.69
N SER A 65 2.51 9.29 6.84
CA SER A 65 1.37 8.60 7.48
C SER A 65 1.31 8.82 8.98
N HIS A 66 2.47 8.86 9.65
CA HIS A 66 2.54 9.02 11.11
C HIS A 66 2.12 10.41 11.60
N SER A 67 2.06 11.40 10.71
CA SER A 67 1.57 12.75 10.99
C SER A 67 0.20 13.04 10.38
N TYR A 68 -0.50 12.00 9.90
CA TYR A 68 -1.78 12.17 9.23
C TYR A 68 -2.93 12.40 10.22
N ASP A 69 -3.62 13.53 10.05
CA ASP A 69 -4.88 13.82 10.72
C ASP A 69 -6.02 13.91 9.69
N PRO A 70 -7.16 13.18 9.90
CA PRO A 70 -8.25 13.18 8.94
C PRO A 70 -8.95 14.54 8.86
N THR A 71 -9.16 15.01 7.65
CA THR A 71 -9.88 16.24 7.39
C THR A 71 -11.41 16.02 7.43
N PRO A 72 -12.23 17.08 7.57
CA PRO A 72 -13.69 16.97 7.44
C PRO A 72 -14.15 16.35 6.11
N LYS A 73 -13.37 16.52 5.04
CA LYS A 73 -13.63 15.89 3.73
C LYS A 73 -13.40 14.38 3.78
N ASP A 74 -12.42 13.94 4.54
CA ASP A 74 -12.12 12.52 4.71
C ASP A 74 -13.17 11.85 5.59
N MET A 75 -13.62 12.51 6.65
CA MET A 75 -14.76 12.04 7.45
C MET A 75 -16.03 11.86 6.60
N LEU A 76 -16.31 12.78 5.66
CA LEU A 76 -17.43 12.65 4.74
C LEU A 76 -17.23 11.53 3.73
N ALA A 77 -16.00 11.25 3.30
CA ALA A 77 -15.70 10.13 2.41
C ALA A 77 -15.92 8.80 3.13
N ILE A 78 -15.41 8.65 4.36
CA ILE A 78 -15.61 7.46 5.20
C ILE A 78 -17.11 7.25 5.45
N LYS A 79 -17.85 8.30 5.82
CA LYS A 79 -19.28 8.19 6.07
C LYS A 79 -20.09 7.63 4.89
N LYS A 80 -19.63 7.85 3.66
CA LYS A 80 -20.35 7.50 2.44
C LYS A 80 -19.84 6.23 1.75
N CYS A 81 -18.73 5.66 2.23
CA CYS A 81 -18.18 4.47 1.60
C CYS A 81 -18.94 3.21 2.03
N ASP A 82 -18.87 2.19 1.20
CA ASP A 82 -19.38 0.86 1.48
C ASP A 82 -18.34 0.02 2.25
N ILE A 83 -17.06 0.23 1.93
CA ILE A 83 -15.94 -0.47 2.57
C ILE A 83 -14.89 0.56 2.99
N PHE A 84 -14.45 0.48 4.25
CA PHE A 84 -13.34 1.25 4.78
C PHE A 84 -12.21 0.33 5.19
N ILE A 85 -10.99 0.57 4.69
CA ILE A 85 -9.83 -0.27 4.94
C ILE A 85 -8.74 0.56 5.61
N CYS A 86 -8.30 0.11 6.78
CA CYS A 86 -7.23 0.72 7.57
C CYS A 86 -6.22 -0.35 8.02
N VAL A 87 -5.12 0.08 8.59
CA VAL A 87 -4.11 -0.85 9.14
C VAL A 87 -4.56 -1.44 10.46
N GLY A 88 -5.08 -0.59 11.35
CA GLY A 88 -5.60 -0.99 12.66
C GLY A 88 -4.60 -0.91 13.80
N GLY A 89 -3.46 -0.24 13.62
CA GLY A 89 -2.46 0.05 14.65
C GLY A 89 -2.58 1.47 15.23
N THR A 90 -1.51 1.94 15.83
CA THR A 90 -1.45 3.25 16.52
C THR A 90 -1.64 4.41 15.57
N SER A 91 -1.08 4.32 14.36
CA SER A 91 -1.24 5.34 13.32
C SER A 91 -2.70 5.53 12.91
N ASP A 92 -3.54 4.52 13.13
CA ASP A 92 -4.97 4.53 12.87
C ASP A 92 -5.84 4.70 14.14
N ALA A 93 -5.27 5.11 15.28
CA ALA A 93 -6.01 5.28 16.56
C ALA A 93 -7.22 6.21 16.42
N TRP A 94 -7.15 7.19 15.53
CA TRP A 94 -8.25 8.12 15.21
C TRP A 94 -9.47 7.45 14.55
N VAL A 95 -9.30 6.24 13.95
CA VAL A 95 -10.35 5.53 13.18
C VAL A 95 -11.56 5.22 14.05
N GLU A 96 -11.36 4.71 15.26
CA GLU A 96 -12.46 4.34 16.16
C GLU A 96 -13.38 5.54 16.48
N ASP A 97 -12.80 6.71 16.71
CA ASP A 97 -13.55 7.92 17.04
C ASP A 97 -14.30 8.46 15.80
N ILE A 98 -13.68 8.36 14.63
CA ILE A 98 -14.36 8.71 13.37
C ILE A 98 -15.53 7.77 13.10
N LEU A 99 -15.36 6.46 13.21
CA LEU A 99 -16.43 5.48 12.98
C LEU A 99 -17.61 5.70 13.92
N LYS A 100 -17.36 5.99 15.21
CA LYS A 100 -18.41 6.38 16.17
C LYS A 100 -19.13 7.66 15.74
N SER A 101 -18.39 8.66 15.26
CA SER A 101 -18.95 9.97 14.91
C SER A 101 -19.75 9.94 13.60
N VAL A 102 -19.33 9.17 12.60
CA VAL A 102 -20.06 9.08 11.32
C VAL A 102 -21.35 8.29 11.43
N ASN A 103 -21.48 7.43 12.44
CA ASN A 103 -22.68 6.67 12.80
C ASN A 103 -23.33 5.99 11.56
N ASN A 104 -22.54 5.30 10.76
CA ASN A 104 -23.01 4.50 9.62
C ASN A 104 -22.71 3.01 9.92
N PRO A 105 -23.74 2.23 10.35
CA PRO A 105 -23.54 0.83 10.71
C PRO A 105 -23.33 -0.09 9.51
N ASP A 106 -23.57 0.39 8.29
CA ASP A 106 -23.50 -0.42 7.07
C ASP A 106 -22.10 -0.48 6.48
N ILE A 107 -21.15 0.34 6.97
CA ILE A 107 -19.76 0.33 6.50
C ILE A 107 -19.10 -0.99 6.89
N LYS A 108 -18.54 -1.68 5.90
CA LYS A 108 -17.64 -2.81 6.15
C LYS A 108 -16.25 -2.29 6.48
N VAL A 109 -15.80 -2.51 7.70
CA VAL A 109 -14.45 -2.09 8.14
C VAL A 109 -13.52 -3.28 8.07
N ILE A 110 -12.34 -3.08 7.43
CA ILE A 110 -11.26 -4.07 7.35
C ILE A 110 -10.04 -3.46 7.99
N LYS A 111 -9.50 -4.11 9.02
CA LYS A 111 -8.23 -3.76 9.65
C LYS A 111 -7.19 -4.80 9.23
N LEU A 112 -6.13 -4.39 8.55
CA LEU A 112 -5.14 -5.32 8.00
C LEU A 112 -4.50 -6.21 9.08
N MET A 113 -4.24 -5.64 10.26
CA MET A 113 -3.66 -6.39 11.39
C MET A 113 -4.55 -7.52 11.89
N GLU A 114 -5.88 -7.43 11.74
CA GLU A 114 -6.81 -8.49 12.12
C GLU A 114 -6.79 -9.68 11.14
N HIS A 115 -6.20 -9.48 9.94
CA HIS A 115 -6.07 -10.49 8.89
C HIS A 115 -4.62 -10.89 8.65
N THR A 116 -3.75 -10.71 9.65
CA THR A 116 -2.32 -11.00 9.58
C THR A 116 -1.99 -12.22 10.43
N GLU A 117 -1.17 -13.12 9.89
CA GLU A 117 -0.60 -14.21 10.66
C GLU A 117 0.69 -13.75 11.35
N GLY A 118 0.80 -14.01 12.67
CA GLY A 118 2.01 -13.76 13.43
C GLY A 118 2.32 -12.28 13.62
N LEU A 119 1.49 -11.56 14.38
CA LEU A 119 1.80 -10.19 14.78
C LEU A 119 3.13 -10.14 15.54
N ILE A 120 4.00 -9.22 15.14
CA ILE A 120 5.34 -9.01 15.69
C ILE A 120 5.32 -7.77 16.56
N CYS A 121 5.79 -7.89 17.81
CA CYS A 121 5.96 -6.72 18.68
C CYS A 121 7.01 -5.79 18.08
N GLY A 122 6.75 -4.49 18.06
CA GLY A 122 7.73 -3.48 17.67
C GLY A 122 8.96 -3.58 18.56
N ASP A 123 10.14 -3.45 17.97
CA ASP A 123 11.41 -3.51 18.71
C ASP A 123 11.64 -2.21 19.47
N ASN A 124 11.12 -2.13 20.70
CA ASN A 124 11.40 -1.06 21.65
C ASN A 124 12.67 -1.35 22.47
N SER A 125 13.57 -2.20 21.97
CA SER A 125 14.82 -2.52 22.66
C SER A 125 15.77 -1.31 22.67
N HIS A 126 15.47 -0.33 23.52
CA HIS A 126 16.51 0.47 24.16
C HIS A 126 17.19 -0.44 25.19
N GLU A 127 18.33 -1.00 24.86
CA GLU A 127 19.28 -1.48 25.87
C GLU A 127 19.73 -0.30 26.73
N GLY A 128 18.90 0.06 27.67
CA GLY A 128 19.16 0.97 28.79
C GLY A 128 18.75 0.27 30.06
N GLU A 129 19.74 -0.17 30.85
CA GLU A 129 19.54 -0.79 32.16
C GLU A 129 18.57 0.04 33.01
N GLY A 130 17.42 -0.53 33.33
CA GLY A 130 16.55 -0.06 34.41
C GLY A 130 15.18 0.43 33.98
N ALA A 131 14.29 -0.43 33.51
CA ALA A 131 12.88 -0.13 33.57
C ALA A 131 12.06 -1.39 33.80
N HIS A 132 11.52 -1.50 35.00
CA HIS A 132 10.36 -2.32 35.29
C HIS A 132 9.13 -1.61 34.70
N SER A 133 8.60 -2.07 33.59
CA SER A 133 7.16 -1.99 33.34
C SER A 133 6.78 -3.04 32.30
N HIS A 134 5.87 -3.93 32.71
CA HIS A 134 5.15 -4.82 31.83
C HIS A 134 4.10 -4.00 31.09
N ASP A 135 4.52 -3.24 30.09
CA ASP A 135 3.62 -2.73 29.10
C ASP A 135 3.64 -3.70 27.93
N HIS A 136 2.49 -4.16 27.50
CA HIS A 136 2.33 -5.09 26.38
C HIS A 136 2.85 -4.36 25.14
N GLY A 137 4.06 -4.72 24.67
CA GLY A 137 4.73 -4.09 23.54
C GLY A 137 3.76 -3.94 22.38
N GLU A 138 3.66 -2.72 21.89
CA GLU A 138 2.83 -2.38 20.76
C GLU A 138 3.29 -3.18 19.54
N TYR A 139 2.35 -3.79 18.81
CA TYR A 139 2.68 -4.53 17.59
C TYR A 139 3.09 -3.56 16.47
N ASP A 140 4.10 -3.95 15.70
CA ASP A 140 4.47 -3.24 14.48
C ASP A 140 3.31 -3.28 13.48
N GLU A 141 3.04 -2.16 12.85
CA GLU A 141 1.88 -1.96 11.97
C GLU A 141 2.13 -2.37 10.52
N HIS A 142 3.39 -2.52 10.10
CA HIS A 142 3.79 -2.66 8.70
C HIS A 142 3.57 -4.08 8.15
N VAL A 143 2.43 -4.67 8.49
CA VAL A 143 2.06 -6.07 8.17
C VAL A 143 2.08 -6.37 6.68
N TRP A 144 1.76 -5.39 5.84
CA TRP A 144 1.69 -5.52 4.37
C TRP A 144 3.06 -5.71 3.71
N THR A 145 4.15 -5.47 4.41
CA THR A 145 5.50 -5.64 3.86
C THR A 145 5.86 -7.09 3.62
N ASN A 146 5.14 -8.04 4.25
CA ASN A 146 5.18 -9.46 3.91
C ASN A 146 4.14 -9.78 2.83
N PRO A 147 4.54 -10.25 1.62
CA PRO A 147 3.60 -10.59 0.53
C PRO A 147 2.52 -11.61 0.92
N ARG A 148 2.77 -12.50 1.90
CA ARG A 148 1.77 -13.45 2.38
C ARG A 148 0.67 -12.74 3.17
N ASN A 149 1.01 -11.76 4.00
CA ASN A 149 0.03 -10.93 4.70
C ASN A 149 -0.75 -10.06 3.72
N ALA A 150 -0.10 -9.54 2.68
CA ALA A 150 -0.79 -8.85 1.59
C ALA A 150 -1.85 -9.74 0.91
N ALA A 151 -1.54 -11.04 0.70
CA ALA A 151 -2.51 -11.99 0.15
C ALA A 151 -3.70 -12.23 1.09
N LEU A 152 -3.49 -12.31 2.41
CA LEU A 152 -4.56 -12.43 3.40
C LEU A 152 -5.44 -11.16 3.45
N ALA A 153 -4.83 -9.98 3.35
CA ALA A 153 -5.56 -8.72 3.23
C ALA A 153 -6.45 -8.71 1.98
N CYS A 154 -5.95 -9.20 0.83
CA CYS A 154 -6.73 -9.32 -0.39
C CYS A 154 -7.91 -10.31 -0.24
N ASP A 155 -7.75 -11.41 0.50
CA ASP A 155 -8.86 -12.33 0.81
C ASP A 155 -9.98 -11.62 1.60
N ALA A 156 -9.63 -10.83 2.61
CA ALA A 156 -10.59 -10.05 3.40
C ALA A 156 -11.32 -9.00 2.52
N ILE A 157 -10.58 -8.30 1.66
CA ILE A 157 -11.13 -7.31 0.73
C ILE A 157 -12.12 -7.96 -0.24
N ALA A 158 -11.75 -9.10 -0.83
CA ALA A 158 -12.63 -9.82 -1.74
C ALA A 158 -13.90 -10.33 -1.05
N SER A 159 -13.78 -10.81 0.20
CA SER A 159 -14.92 -11.23 1.00
C SER A 159 -15.91 -10.07 1.22
N ALA A 160 -15.42 -8.91 1.64
CA ALA A 160 -16.25 -7.72 1.83
C ALA A 160 -16.89 -7.24 0.51
N LEU A 161 -16.16 -7.24 -0.59
CA LEU A 161 -16.68 -6.91 -1.91
C LEU A 161 -17.81 -7.85 -2.33
N CYS A 162 -17.63 -9.17 -2.14
CA CYS A 162 -18.68 -10.16 -2.45
C CYS A 162 -19.94 -10.02 -1.60
N GLU A 163 -19.81 -9.47 -0.38
CA GLU A 163 -20.96 -9.21 0.50
C GLU A 163 -21.73 -7.96 0.08
N VAL A 164 -21.03 -6.87 -0.28
CA VAL A 164 -21.69 -5.59 -0.61
C VAL A 164 -22.16 -5.54 -2.06
N ASP A 165 -21.55 -6.34 -2.94
CA ASP A 165 -21.85 -6.38 -4.38
C ASP A 165 -21.80 -7.81 -4.92
N ALA A 166 -22.85 -8.57 -4.62
CA ALA A 166 -22.96 -9.95 -5.03
C ALA A 166 -23.07 -10.16 -6.56
N GLU A 167 -23.45 -9.12 -7.31
CA GLU A 167 -23.58 -9.18 -8.77
C GLU A 167 -22.22 -9.33 -9.45
N ASN A 168 -21.18 -8.70 -8.91
CA ASN A 168 -19.81 -8.73 -9.45
C ASN A 168 -18.89 -9.75 -8.74
N LYS A 169 -19.43 -10.61 -7.87
CA LYS A 169 -18.67 -11.58 -7.08
C LYS A 169 -17.68 -12.40 -7.90
N GLU A 170 -18.08 -12.91 -9.08
CA GLU A 170 -17.21 -13.74 -9.91
C GLU A 170 -15.99 -12.94 -10.40
N ALA A 171 -16.18 -11.70 -10.80
CA ALA A 171 -15.07 -10.82 -11.22
C ALA A 171 -14.08 -10.57 -10.08
N TYR A 172 -14.58 -10.32 -8.86
CA TYR A 172 -13.71 -10.13 -7.68
C TYR A 172 -12.89 -11.38 -7.37
N LEU A 173 -13.48 -12.55 -7.43
CA LEU A 173 -12.77 -13.82 -7.18
C LEU A 173 -11.73 -14.15 -8.26
N VAL A 174 -12.01 -13.83 -9.52
CA VAL A 174 -11.04 -13.97 -10.63
C VAL A 174 -9.86 -13.03 -10.43
N ASN A 175 -10.12 -11.75 -10.13
CA ASN A 175 -9.08 -10.76 -9.88
C ASN A 175 -8.23 -11.14 -8.64
N LEU A 176 -8.88 -11.56 -7.54
CA LEU A 176 -8.21 -12.06 -6.35
C LEU A 176 -7.26 -13.20 -6.67
N ALA A 177 -7.73 -14.21 -7.42
CA ALA A 177 -6.91 -15.36 -7.76
C ALA A 177 -5.69 -14.96 -8.60
N ALA A 178 -5.87 -14.06 -9.57
CA ALA A 178 -4.79 -13.55 -10.38
C ALA A 178 -3.76 -12.77 -9.54
N TYR A 179 -4.22 -11.85 -8.69
CA TYR A 179 -3.34 -11.04 -7.86
C TYR A 179 -2.58 -11.88 -6.82
N LYS A 180 -3.22 -12.88 -6.20
CA LYS A 180 -2.56 -13.82 -5.29
C LYS A 180 -1.51 -14.68 -5.98
N ALA A 181 -1.71 -15.05 -7.24
CA ALA A 181 -0.69 -15.76 -8.01
C ALA A 181 0.57 -14.90 -8.21
N GLU A 182 0.39 -13.60 -8.50
CA GLU A 182 1.51 -12.64 -8.61
C GLU A 182 2.23 -12.43 -7.28
N LEU A 183 1.49 -12.31 -6.15
CA LEU A 183 2.06 -12.20 -4.81
C LEU A 183 2.85 -13.47 -4.44
N SER A 184 2.33 -14.65 -4.78
CA SER A 184 3.02 -15.92 -4.54
C SER A 184 4.31 -16.03 -5.36
N ALA A 185 4.28 -15.61 -6.62
CA ALA A 185 5.47 -15.60 -7.47
C ALA A 185 6.54 -14.65 -6.92
N LEU A 186 6.13 -13.48 -6.44
CA LEU A 186 7.02 -12.52 -5.77
C LEU A 186 7.63 -13.10 -4.47
N ASP A 187 6.82 -13.76 -3.63
CA ASP A 187 7.29 -14.42 -2.40
C ASP A 187 8.35 -15.47 -2.69
N GLU A 188 8.13 -16.31 -3.71
CA GLU A 188 9.10 -17.32 -4.14
C GLU A 188 10.37 -16.68 -4.76
N GLU A 189 10.23 -15.60 -5.52
CA GLU A 189 11.39 -14.86 -6.06
C GLU A 189 12.27 -14.32 -4.92
N ILE A 190 11.68 -13.67 -3.90
CA ILE A 190 12.43 -13.12 -2.77
C ILE A 190 13.12 -14.24 -1.97
N LYS A 191 12.43 -15.35 -1.71
CA LYS A 191 13.03 -16.53 -1.07
C LYS A 191 14.24 -17.06 -1.85
N SER A 192 14.12 -17.13 -3.18
CA SER A 192 15.22 -17.58 -4.03
C SER A 192 16.42 -16.62 -3.97
N ILE A 193 16.15 -15.31 -3.92
CA ILE A 193 17.21 -14.29 -3.79
C ILE A 193 17.95 -14.45 -2.46
N VAL A 194 17.22 -14.58 -1.35
CA VAL A 194 17.81 -14.68 -0.02
C VAL A 194 18.59 -15.98 0.13
N SER A 195 18.01 -17.11 -0.28
CA SER A 195 18.67 -18.41 -0.20
C SER A 195 19.89 -18.56 -1.10
N GLY A 196 19.93 -17.84 -2.23
CA GLY A 196 21.06 -17.80 -3.16
C GLY A 196 22.09 -16.70 -2.85
N GLY A 197 21.82 -15.83 -1.88
CA GLY A 197 22.71 -14.74 -1.49
C GLY A 197 23.97 -15.21 -0.77
N LYS A 198 25.04 -14.41 -0.84
CA LYS A 198 26.28 -14.65 -0.09
C LYS A 198 26.21 -14.16 1.35
N ARG A 199 25.20 -13.36 1.66
CA ARG A 199 24.96 -12.77 2.99
C ARG A 199 23.47 -12.74 3.28
N THR A 200 23.12 -12.60 4.55
CA THR A 200 21.72 -12.53 5.02
C THR A 200 21.42 -11.22 5.75
N GLU A 201 22.36 -10.26 5.71
CA GLU A 201 22.24 -8.99 6.42
C GLU A 201 22.13 -7.81 5.46
N ILE A 202 21.33 -6.82 5.85
CA ILE A 202 21.11 -5.57 5.12
C ILE A 202 21.26 -4.37 6.05
N VAL A 203 21.61 -3.22 5.46
CA VAL A 203 21.78 -1.96 6.22
C VAL A 203 20.88 -0.88 5.65
N PHE A 204 20.16 -0.20 6.54
CA PHE A 204 19.37 0.97 6.25
C PHE A 204 19.98 2.22 6.90
N GLY A 205 20.34 3.20 6.10
CA GLY A 205 20.61 4.56 6.55
C GLY A 205 19.31 5.33 6.78
N ASP A 206 18.33 4.69 7.40
CA ASP A 206 16.96 5.18 7.56
C ASP A 206 16.26 4.45 8.71
N ARG A 207 14.92 4.69 8.87
CA ARG A 207 14.01 3.87 9.67
C ARG A 207 13.85 2.48 9.04
N PHE A 208 13.32 1.53 9.81
CA PHE A 208 13.12 0.17 9.33
C PHE A 208 11.68 -0.32 9.53
N PRO A 209 10.73 0.09 8.69
CA PRO A 209 9.33 -0.34 8.73
C PRO A 209 9.12 -1.69 8.00
N LEU A 210 10.08 -2.63 8.09
CA LEU A 210 10.13 -3.83 7.27
C LEU A 210 10.34 -5.10 8.11
N ILE A 211 9.94 -5.06 9.40
CA ILE A 211 10.17 -6.18 10.31
C ILE A 211 9.47 -7.46 9.86
N TYR A 212 8.26 -7.36 9.29
CA TYR A 212 7.54 -8.52 8.75
C TYR A 212 8.22 -9.09 7.50
N PHE A 213 8.78 -8.20 6.66
CA PHE A 213 9.60 -8.62 5.51
C PHE A 213 10.86 -9.34 5.98
N ALA A 214 11.63 -8.74 6.88
CA ALA A 214 12.86 -9.32 7.39
C ALA A 214 12.62 -10.67 8.07
N ASN A 215 11.59 -10.76 8.90
CA ASN A 215 11.21 -12.00 9.59
C ASN A 215 10.78 -13.10 8.61
N ALA A 216 9.96 -12.77 7.59
CA ALA A 216 9.45 -13.73 6.62
C ALA A 216 10.55 -14.44 5.82
N TYR A 217 11.68 -13.75 5.62
CA TYR A 217 12.80 -14.26 4.80
C TYR A 217 14.08 -14.54 5.58
N GLY A 218 14.07 -14.38 6.92
CA GLY A 218 15.24 -14.62 7.76
C GLY A 218 16.39 -13.65 7.48
N ILE A 219 16.08 -12.39 7.22
CA ILE A 219 17.05 -11.33 6.92
C ILE A 219 17.39 -10.61 8.23
N GLU A 220 18.69 -10.52 8.56
CA GLU A 220 19.20 -9.64 9.61
C GLU A 220 19.25 -8.19 9.08
N TYR A 221 18.94 -7.22 9.93
CA TYR A 221 18.97 -5.83 9.53
C TYR A 221 19.66 -4.94 10.55
N HIS A 222 20.26 -3.87 10.06
CA HIS A 222 20.81 -2.78 10.87
C HIS A 222 20.25 -1.48 10.33
N SER A 223 19.74 -0.61 11.21
CA SER A 223 19.09 0.64 10.81
C SER A 223 19.64 1.84 11.58
N ALA A 224 19.50 3.02 11.00
CA ALA A 224 19.91 4.27 11.63
C ALA A 224 18.99 4.66 12.79
N PHE A 225 17.72 4.21 12.73
CA PHE A 225 16.71 4.49 13.74
C PHE A 225 16.05 3.20 14.22
N PRO A 226 15.75 3.07 15.52
CA PRO A 226 14.95 1.96 16.01
C PRO A 226 13.49 2.14 15.57
N GLY A 227 12.92 1.10 14.95
CA GLY A 227 11.51 1.09 14.55
C GLY A 227 11.11 2.25 13.63
N CYS A 228 9.90 2.75 13.82
CA CYS A 228 9.29 3.85 13.06
C CYS A 228 9.36 5.20 13.78
N ALA A 229 10.19 5.35 14.80
CA ALA A 229 10.31 6.60 15.55
C ALA A 229 10.56 7.80 14.62
N SER A 230 9.67 8.78 14.67
CA SER A 230 9.61 9.88 13.71
C SER A 230 10.52 11.06 14.05
N ASP A 231 10.92 11.25 15.31
CA ASP A 231 11.30 12.56 15.81
C ASP A 231 12.76 12.70 16.27
N THR A 232 13.60 11.69 16.09
CA THR A 232 14.98 11.75 16.52
C THR A 232 15.96 11.56 15.36
N GLU A 233 16.89 12.49 15.21
CA GLU A 233 18.07 12.27 14.37
C GLU A 233 18.94 11.17 15.00
N PRO A 234 19.54 10.27 14.19
CA PRO A 234 20.42 9.24 14.75
C PRO A 234 21.66 9.86 15.36
N SER A 235 22.15 9.26 16.41
CA SER A 235 23.37 9.73 17.04
C SER A 235 24.59 9.58 16.09
N ALA A 236 25.60 10.45 16.24
CA ALA A 236 26.85 10.29 15.51
C ALA A 236 27.52 8.92 15.79
N ALA A 237 27.30 8.36 16.98
CA ALA A 237 27.79 7.04 17.35
C ALA A 237 27.09 5.95 16.55
N THR A 238 25.77 6.01 16.37
CA THR A 238 24.99 5.07 15.53
C THR A 238 25.49 5.10 14.09
N ILE A 239 25.67 6.29 13.51
CA ILE A 239 26.19 6.43 12.14
C ILE A 239 27.59 5.82 12.02
N ALA A 240 28.47 6.09 12.98
CA ALA A 240 29.84 5.52 13.00
C ALA A 240 29.82 3.98 13.13
N GLN A 241 28.88 3.42 13.91
CA GLN A 241 28.72 1.96 14.01
C GLN A 241 28.25 1.36 12.69
N LEU A 242 27.29 2.00 11.98
CA LEU A 242 26.84 1.52 10.66
C LEU A 242 27.95 1.63 9.61
N ILE A 243 28.75 2.70 9.59
CA ILE A 243 29.91 2.83 8.70
C ILE A 243 30.89 1.68 8.97
N LYS A 244 31.21 1.42 10.25
CA LYS A 244 32.10 0.30 10.62
C LYS A 244 31.53 -1.04 10.19
N LYS A 245 30.23 -1.30 10.44
CA LYS A 245 29.54 -2.54 10.04
C LYS A 245 29.60 -2.77 8.54
N VAL A 246 29.25 -1.77 7.75
CA VAL A 246 29.26 -1.84 6.28
C VAL A 246 30.68 -2.10 5.77
N GLY A 247 31.70 -1.39 6.33
CA GLY A 247 33.09 -1.55 5.94
C GLY A 247 33.66 -2.93 6.32
N ASP A 248 33.49 -3.36 7.57
CA ASP A 248 34.04 -4.62 8.06
C ASP A 248 33.40 -5.85 7.40
N SER A 249 32.08 -5.81 7.16
CA SER A 249 31.34 -6.92 6.52
C SER A 249 31.36 -6.84 4.98
N GLY A 250 31.91 -5.79 4.40
CA GLY A 250 31.95 -5.60 2.95
C GLY A 250 30.54 -5.58 2.32
N ILE A 251 29.58 -4.96 3.01
CA ILE A 251 28.20 -4.86 2.55
C ILE A 251 28.17 -3.92 1.33
N PRO A 252 27.66 -4.37 0.16
CA PRO A 252 27.81 -3.61 -1.08
C PRO A 252 26.80 -2.49 -1.24
N ALA A 253 25.73 -2.45 -0.42
CA ALA A 253 24.65 -1.48 -0.55
C ALA A 253 24.09 -1.05 0.79
N VAL A 254 23.68 0.21 0.90
CA VAL A 254 22.93 0.78 2.02
C VAL A 254 21.61 1.31 1.49
N PHE A 255 20.53 0.93 2.15
CA PHE A 255 19.19 1.29 1.73
C PHE A 255 18.71 2.59 2.38
N HIS A 256 17.82 3.27 1.69
CA HIS A 256 16.97 4.35 2.21
C HIS A 256 15.53 4.16 1.71
N LEU A 257 14.56 4.72 2.43
CA LEU A 257 13.13 4.61 2.07
C LEU A 257 12.73 5.60 0.97
N GLU A 258 11.59 5.34 0.33
CA GLU A 258 11.07 6.06 -0.84
C GLU A 258 10.84 7.55 -0.65
N LEU A 259 10.40 7.97 0.55
CA LEU A 259 10.09 9.37 0.87
C LEU A 259 11.13 10.03 1.77
N SER A 260 12.20 9.32 2.08
CA SER A 260 13.32 9.83 2.86
C SER A 260 14.28 10.66 2.00
N SER A 261 15.00 11.60 2.64
CA SER A 261 16.08 12.33 1.99
C SER A 261 17.27 11.44 1.59
N GLY A 262 17.45 10.31 2.29
CA GLY A 262 18.56 9.39 2.10
C GLY A 262 19.94 9.98 2.49
N ASN A 263 19.99 11.07 3.24
CA ASN A 263 21.26 11.74 3.59
C ASN A 263 22.17 10.88 4.47
N ILE A 264 21.58 10.11 5.40
CA ILE A 264 22.37 9.21 6.26
C ILE A 264 22.92 8.05 5.44
N ALA A 265 22.10 7.44 4.58
CA ALA A 265 22.56 6.42 3.66
C ALA A 265 23.69 6.94 2.76
N GLU A 266 23.58 8.17 2.25
CA GLU A 266 24.66 8.84 1.47
C GLU A 266 25.94 8.94 2.29
N THR A 267 25.87 9.45 3.53
CA THR A 267 27.04 9.58 4.41
C THR A 267 27.73 8.24 4.64
N ILE A 268 26.96 7.15 4.86
CA ILE A 268 27.53 5.82 5.02
C ILE A 268 28.18 5.34 3.72
N CYS A 269 27.55 5.56 2.59
CA CYS A 269 28.05 5.16 1.28
C CYS A 269 29.35 5.92 0.90
N GLU A 270 29.41 7.22 1.13
CA GLU A 270 30.63 8.02 0.91
C GLU A 270 31.80 7.52 1.74
N ALA A 271 31.57 7.11 2.99
CA ALA A 271 32.60 6.60 3.88
C ALA A 271 33.06 5.16 3.57
N THR A 272 32.24 4.34 2.92
CA THR A 272 32.49 2.91 2.74
C THR A 272 32.68 2.46 1.31
N GLY A 273 32.24 3.27 0.35
CA GLY A 273 32.18 2.89 -1.07
C GLY A 273 30.99 2.00 -1.43
N ALA A 274 30.06 1.74 -0.48
CA ALA A 274 28.82 1.03 -0.75
C ALA A 274 27.90 1.85 -1.65
N LYS A 275 26.97 1.17 -2.36
CA LYS A 275 25.97 1.85 -3.19
C LYS A 275 24.77 2.28 -2.35
N LYS A 276 24.24 3.48 -2.60
CA LYS A 276 22.97 3.91 -2.06
C LYS A 276 21.83 3.41 -2.93
N LEU A 277 20.92 2.61 -2.37
CA LEU A 277 19.79 2.02 -3.07
C LEU A 277 18.48 2.37 -2.37
N ARG A 278 17.43 2.59 -3.17
CA ARG A 278 16.09 2.83 -2.62
C ARG A 278 15.39 1.52 -2.34
N PHE A 279 14.70 1.45 -1.22
CA PHE A 279 13.82 0.34 -0.85
C PHE A 279 12.44 0.90 -0.48
N TYR A 280 11.38 0.24 -0.90
CA TYR A 280 10.02 0.73 -0.71
C TYR A 280 9.35 0.03 0.47
N ALA A 281 8.85 0.80 1.42
CA ALA A 281 7.97 0.32 2.49
C ALA A 281 6.53 0.09 1.98
N CYS A 282 6.18 0.68 0.84
CA CYS A 282 4.85 0.62 0.25
C CYS A 282 3.74 1.21 1.14
N GLU A 283 4.10 2.06 2.09
CA GLU A 283 3.16 2.78 2.94
C GLU A 283 2.51 3.96 2.20
N ASN A 284 3.32 4.69 1.46
CA ASN A 284 2.92 5.74 0.54
C ASN A 284 3.84 5.75 -0.68
N VAL A 285 3.51 6.56 -1.66
CA VAL A 285 4.30 6.72 -2.89
C VAL A 285 4.47 8.20 -3.21
N SER A 286 5.48 8.51 -4.03
CA SER A 286 5.64 9.88 -4.53
C SER A 286 4.44 10.29 -5.39
N LYS A 287 4.22 11.60 -5.54
CA LYS A 287 3.16 12.13 -6.44
C LYS A 287 3.34 11.65 -7.87
N ASP A 288 4.58 11.54 -8.33
CA ASP A 288 4.90 11.10 -9.69
C ASP A 288 4.64 9.60 -9.87
N ASP A 289 4.99 8.76 -8.86
CA ASP A 289 4.70 7.34 -8.88
C ASP A 289 3.19 7.09 -8.89
N PHE A 290 2.45 7.81 -8.04
CA PHE A 290 0.99 7.71 -8.00
C PHE A 290 0.35 8.11 -9.33
N ALA A 291 0.81 9.22 -9.94
CA ALA A 291 0.31 9.69 -11.23
C ALA A 291 0.61 8.70 -12.37
N ARG A 292 1.71 7.94 -12.28
CA ARG A 292 2.05 6.87 -13.23
C ARG A 292 1.28 5.58 -12.99
N GLY A 293 0.51 5.49 -11.91
CA GLY A 293 -0.24 4.29 -11.57
C GLY A 293 0.62 3.13 -11.07
N VAL A 294 1.77 3.42 -10.46
CA VAL A 294 2.65 2.39 -9.85
C VAL A 294 1.84 1.50 -8.91
N THR A 295 2.13 0.21 -8.93
CA THR A 295 1.47 -0.80 -8.10
C THR A 295 2.36 -1.26 -6.95
N TYR A 296 1.76 -1.86 -5.91
CA TYR A 296 2.48 -2.53 -4.85
C TYR A 296 3.45 -3.60 -5.41
N LEU A 297 2.99 -4.38 -6.38
CA LEU A 297 3.83 -5.40 -7.03
C LEU A 297 5.03 -4.80 -7.76
N ASP A 298 4.89 -3.64 -8.42
CA ASP A 298 6.02 -2.96 -9.07
C ASP A 298 7.08 -2.55 -8.06
N LEU A 299 6.64 -1.97 -6.93
CA LEU A 299 7.53 -1.54 -5.85
C LEU A 299 8.25 -2.72 -5.20
N MET A 300 7.51 -3.80 -4.91
CA MET A 300 8.09 -4.98 -4.28
C MET A 300 9.03 -5.77 -5.23
N ARG A 301 8.76 -5.77 -6.54
CA ARG A 301 9.72 -6.31 -7.54
C ARG A 301 11.00 -5.47 -7.64
N HIS A 302 10.86 -4.14 -7.53
CA HIS A 302 12.04 -3.28 -7.38
C HIS A 302 12.83 -3.66 -6.13
N ASN A 303 12.15 -3.86 -4.98
CA ASN A 303 12.78 -4.31 -3.74
C ASN A 303 13.52 -5.65 -3.93
N ALA A 304 12.90 -6.62 -4.59
CA ALA A 304 13.55 -7.90 -4.91
C ALA A 304 14.83 -7.70 -5.76
N SER A 305 14.78 -6.80 -6.75
CA SER A 305 15.94 -6.50 -7.60
C SER A 305 17.11 -5.89 -6.81
N VAL A 306 16.86 -4.88 -5.98
CA VAL A 306 17.92 -4.22 -5.20
C VAL A 306 18.40 -5.10 -4.04
N LEU A 307 17.52 -5.96 -3.50
CA LEU A 307 17.89 -6.96 -2.51
C LEU A 307 18.89 -7.99 -3.09
N ARG A 308 18.66 -8.45 -4.33
CA ARG A 308 19.59 -9.34 -5.03
C ARG A 308 20.97 -8.71 -5.16
N GLU A 309 21.05 -7.41 -5.45
CA GLU A 309 22.31 -6.67 -5.51
C GLU A 309 22.97 -6.59 -4.13
N ALA A 310 22.21 -6.30 -3.09
CA ALA A 310 22.73 -6.15 -1.73
C ALA A 310 23.21 -7.48 -1.12
N LEU A 311 22.59 -8.61 -1.47
CA LEU A 311 22.95 -9.93 -0.94
C LEU A 311 23.99 -10.69 -1.80
N SER A 312 24.42 -10.11 -2.92
CA SER A 312 25.37 -10.76 -3.87
C SER A 312 26.82 -10.88 -3.37
#